data_37771fa5dcd2573ff726ff63e5285f62
#
_entry.id   37771fa5dcd2573ff726ff63e5285f62
#
_cell.length_a   1.000
_cell.length_b   1.000
_cell.length_c   1.000
_cell.angle_alpha   90.00
_cell.angle_beta   90.00
_cell.angle_gamma   90.00
#
_symmetry.space_group_name_H-M   'P 1'
#
loop_
_entity.id
_entity.type
_entity.pdbx_description
1 polymer ?
#
loop_
_entity_poly.entity_id
_entity_poly.type
_entity_poly.pdbx_seq_one_letter_code
_entity_poly.pdbx_strand_id
1 'polypeptide(L)'
;MTATPMTETNQPTWQGYNGWANYETWNAALWIQNTMAYYVTALDVTSYKQFINEVISECTGDGVKWDDPMIDHEEMDEMLDELHD
;
A
#
# COMPACT_ATOMS: atom_id res chain seq x y z
N MET A 1 12.25 -16.58 3.43
CA MET A 1 11.80 -16.95 3.38
C MET A 1 11.78 -17.15 3.56
N THR A 2 11.75 -16.67 3.72
CA THR A 2 11.49 -16.88 3.74
C THR A 2 11.39 -16.96 4.20
N ALA A 3 11.38 -16.61 4.45
CA ALA A 3 11.02 -16.75 4.69
C ALA A 3 10.85 -16.74 5.11
N THR A 4 10.78 -16.37 5.33
CA THR A 4 10.36 -16.39 5.51
C THR A 4 10.15 -16.34 5.83
N PRO A 5 10.22 -16.12 6.02
CA PRO A 5 9.81 -16.13 6.25
C PRO A 5 9.55 -16.00 6.60
N MET A 6 9.51 -15.81 6.76
CA MET A 6 9.05 -15.73 6.97
C MET A 6 8.92 -15.66 7.49
N THR A 7 8.93 -15.52 7.65
CA THR A 7 8.71 -15.53 8.01
C THR A 7 8.73 -15.30 8.55
N GLU A 8 8.86 -15.04 8.66
CA GLU A 8 8.80 -14.86 9.05
C GLU A 8 8.60 -14.57 9.63
N THR A 9 8.67 -14.34 9.80
CA THR A 9 8.44 -14.03 10.22
C THR A 9 8.40 -13.57 10.71
N ASN A 10 8.31 -13.25 10.83
CA ASN A 10 8.23 -12.83 11.33
C ASN A 10 8.50 -12.09 11.62
N GLN A 11 8.42 -11.31 11.74
CA GLN A 11 8.70 -10.42 11.95
C GLN A 11 8.77 -9.51 12.56
N PRO A 12 9.31 -9.31 12.55
CA PRO A 12 8.85 -8.54 13.66
C PRO A 12 8.51 -7.13 13.29
N THR A 13 7.63 -6.63 14.07
CA THR A 13 7.02 -5.37 13.74
C THR A 13 7.86 -4.17 14.16
N TRP A 14 8.88 -4.37 14.94
CA TRP A 14 9.73 -3.25 15.35
C TRP A 14 10.43 -2.59 14.18
N GLN A 15 10.48 -3.26 13.06
CA GLN A 15 11.05 -2.67 11.86
C GLN A 15 9.99 -2.02 10.99
N GLY A 16 8.81 -1.85 11.54
CA GLY A 16 7.71 -1.37 10.76
C GLY A 16 7.11 -2.50 9.95
N TYR A 17 6.43 -2.17 8.91
CA TYR A 17 5.64 -3.13 8.16
C TYR A 17 6.34 -3.43 6.85
N ASN A 18 7.28 -4.34 6.91
CA ASN A 18 8.02 -4.81 5.73
C ASN A 18 8.71 -3.66 4.99
N GLY A 19 9.26 -2.72 5.76
CA GLY A 19 9.97 -1.59 5.19
C GLY A 19 9.12 -0.36 4.95
N TRP A 20 7.81 -0.45 5.18
CA TRP A 20 6.92 0.71 5.06
C TRP A 20 6.94 1.53 6.34
N ALA A 21 6.60 2.82 6.21
CA ALA A 21 6.70 3.75 7.32
C ALA A 21 5.82 3.39 8.50
N ASN A 22 4.63 2.82 8.24
CA ASN A 22 3.69 2.49 9.31
C ASN A 22 2.64 1.51 8.78
N TYR A 23 1.76 1.09 9.67
CA TYR A 23 0.72 0.13 9.34
C TYR A 23 -0.19 0.63 8.22
N GLU A 24 -0.62 1.88 8.32
CA GLU A 24 -1.56 2.42 7.35
C GLU A 24 -0.98 2.42 5.94
N THR A 25 0.28 2.81 5.81
CA THR A 25 0.95 2.81 4.51
C THR A 25 1.10 1.40 3.98
N TRP A 26 1.56 0.48 4.84
CA TRP A 26 1.71 -0.92 4.45
C TRP A 26 0.38 -1.51 4.00
N ASN A 27 -0.69 -1.24 4.75
CA ASN A 27 -2.00 -1.82 4.45
C ASN A 27 -2.53 -1.31 3.11
N ALA A 28 -2.41 0.00 2.88
CA ALA A 28 -2.85 0.56 1.60
C ALA A 28 -2.09 -0.06 0.44
N ALA A 29 -0.77 -0.18 0.56
CA ALA A 29 0.05 -0.77 -0.50
C ALA A 29 -0.33 -2.23 -0.73
N LEU A 30 -0.55 -2.96 0.35
CA LEU A 30 -0.92 -4.37 0.26
C LEU A 30 -2.22 -4.55 -0.53
N TRP A 31 -3.24 -3.77 -0.19
CA TRP A 31 -4.52 -3.90 -0.85
C TRP A 31 -4.46 -3.48 -2.32
N ILE A 32 -3.69 -2.43 -2.63
CA ILE A 32 -3.54 -2.01 -4.02
C ILE A 32 -2.90 -3.11 -4.84
N GLN A 33 -1.86 -3.75 -4.31
CA GLN A 33 -1.10 -4.73 -5.07
C GLN A 33 -1.80 -6.08 -5.18
N ASN A 34 -2.73 -6.37 -4.29
CA ASN A 34 -3.34 -7.70 -4.24
C ASN A 34 -4.82 -7.73 -4.62
N THR A 35 -5.40 -6.60 -4.97
CA THR A 35 -6.81 -6.54 -5.36
C THR A 35 -6.91 -5.96 -6.75
N MET A 36 -7.43 -6.72 -7.70
CA MET A 36 -7.42 -6.32 -9.10
C MET A 36 -8.05 -4.95 -9.32
N ALA A 37 -9.18 -4.67 -8.69
CA ALA A 37 -9.86 -3.39 -8.90
C ALA A 37 -8.98 -2.21 -8.50
N TYR A 38 -8.25 -2.33 -7.38
CA TYR A 38 -7.37 -1.26 -6.94
C TYR A 38 -6.09 -1.21 -7.77
N TYR A 39 -5.60 -2.37 -8.17
CA TYR A 39 -4.40 -2.43 -9.00
C TYR A 39 -4.63 -1.72 -10.35
N VAL A 40 -5.78 -1.98 -10.97
CA VAL A 40 -6.11 -1.35 -12.25
C VAL A 40 -6.20 0.16 -12.08
N THR A 41 -6.83 0.63 -11.00
CA THR A 41 -6.90 2.06 -10.73
C THR A 41 -5.49 2.64 -10.55
N ALA A 42 -4.63 1.91 -9.85
CA ALA A 42 -3.26 2.37 -9.62
C ALA A 42 -2.48 2.52 -10.92
N LEU A 43 -2.74 1.66 -11.90
CA LEU A 43 -2.06 1.76 -13.19
C LEU A 43 -2.50 2.98 -13.99
N ASP A 44 -3.67 3.53 -13.67
CA ASP A 44 -4.24 4.67 -14.38
C ASP A 44 -3.83 6.03 -13.83
N VAL A 45 -3.16 6.05 -12.67
CA VAL A 45 -2.85 7.30 -11.99
C VAL A 45 -1.33 7.48 -11.91
N THR A 46 -0.90 8.72 -11.70
CA THR A 46 0.53 9.03 -11.60
C THR A 46 0.95 9.41 -10.19
N SER A 47 0.01 9.51 -9.26
CA SER A 47 0.33 9.83 -7.88
C SER A 47 -0.71 9.21 -6.96
N TYR A 48 -0.33 9.06 -5.70
CA TYR A 48 -1.26 8.53 -4.71
C TYR A 48 -2.41 9.51 -4.46
N LYS A 49 -2.13 10.80 -4.54
CA LYS A 49 -3.17 11.79 -4.38
C LYS A 49 -4.25 11.61 -5.44
N GLN A 50 -3.85 11.34 -6.68
CA GLN A 50 -4.80 11.06 -7.74
C GLN A 50 -5.54 9.75 -7.50
N PHE A 51 -4.83 8.74 -6.99
CA PHE A 51 -5.44 7.46 -6.66
C PHE A 51 -6.60 7.64 -5.69
N ILE A 52 -6.39 8.45 -4.64
CA ILE A 52 -7.43 8.69 -3.65
C ILE A 52 -8.70 9.22 -4.30
N ASN A 53 -8.55 10.06 -5.32
CA ASN A 53 -9.69 10.66 -5.99
C ASN A 53 -10.42 9.70 -6.91
N GLU A 54 -9.77 8.62 -7.36
CA GLU A 54 -10.35 7.74 -8.37
C GLU A 54 -10.73 6.37 -7.85
N VAL A 55 -10.24 5.97 -6.68
CA VAL A 55 -10.52 4.65 -6.15
C VAL A 55 -12.00 4.50 -5.81
N ILE A 56 -12.53 3.29 -6.02
CA ILE A 56 -13.98 3.07 -5.94
C ILE A 56 -14.50 2.93 -4.52
N SER A 57 -13.62 2.80 -3.53
CA SER A 57 -14.04 2.67 -2.15
C SER A 57 -13.34 3.70 -1.29
N GLU A 58 -13.82 3.89 -0.06
CA GLU A 58 -13.24 4.86 0.86
C GLU A 58 -12.11 4.29 1.68
N CYS A 59 -12.03 2.97 1.79
CA CYS A 59 -11.02 2.35 2.63
C CYS A 59 -10.66 0.98 2.10
N THR A 60 -9.56 0.42 2.64
CA THR A 60 -9.16 -0.94 2.33
C THR A 60 -10.12 -1.92 2.98
N GLY A 61 -9.99 -3.19 2.64
CA GLY A 61 -10.79 -4.23 3.28
C GLY A 61 -10.54 -4.35 4.78
N ASP A 62 -9.41 -3.84 5.26
CA ASP A 62 -9.09 -3.84 6.69
C ASP A 62 -9.53 -2.55 7.38
N GLY A 63 -10.17 -1.63 6.65
CA GLY A 63 -10.72 -0.43 7.25
C GLY A 63 -9.81 0.79 7.26
N VAL A 64 -8.66 0.71 6.60
CA VAL A 64 -7.76 1.87 6.52
C VAL A 64 -8.25 2.78 5.40
N LYS A 65 -8.53 4.03 5.74
CA LYS A 65 -8.98 4.99 4.73
C LYS A 65 -7.83 5.32 3.78
N TRP A 66 -8.16 5.41 2.49
CA TRP A 66 -7.14 5.73 1.50
C TRP A 66 -6.52 7.10 1.74
N ASP A 67 -7.28 8.04 2.32
CA ASP A 67 -6.77 9.38 2.62
C ASP A 67 -6.35 9.54 4.08
N ASP A 68 -6.07 8.43 4.76
CA ASP A 68 -5.61 8.48 6.14
C ASP A 68 -4.33 9.32 6.21
N PRO A 69 -4.28 10.32 7.12
CA PRO A 69 -3.11 11.20 7.20
C PRO A 69 -1.81 10.49 7.60
N MET A 70 -1.92 9.28 8.14
CA MET A 70 -0.72 8.51 8.50
C MET A 70 -0.07 7.86 7.29
N ILE A 71 -0.75 7.77 6.16
CA ILE A 71 -0.18 7.15 4.98
C ILE A 71 0.92 8.04 4.40
N ASP A 72 2.08 7.45 4.17
CA ASP A 72 3.22 8.16 3.62
C ASP A 72 3.08 8.25 2.11
N HIS A 73 2.72 9.45 1.62
CA HIS A 73 2.46 9.63 0.20
C HIS A 73 3.72 9.44 -0.65
N GLU A 74 4.88 9.78 -0.11
CA GLU A 74 6.11 9.60 -0.85
C GLU A 74 6.38 8.13 -1.14
N GLU A 75 6.17 7.28 -0.13
CA GLU A 75 6.33 5.84 -0.32
C GLU A 75 5.29 5.30 -1.29
N MET A 76 4.07 5.80 -1.20
CA MET A 76 3.02 5.35 -2.10
C MET A 76 3.31 5.78 -3.54
N ASP A 77 3.82 7.01 -3.72
CA ASP A 77 4.17 7.47 -5.06
C ASP A 77 5.28 6.62 -5.66
N GLU A 78 6.25 6.23 -4.85
CA GLU A 78 7.33 5.35 -5.32
C GLU A 78 6.80 3.99 -5.74
N MET A 79 5.87 3.45 -4.96
CA MET A 79 5.27 2.16 -5.29
C MET A 79 4.49 2.24 -6.60
N LEU A 80 3.74 3.33 -6.79
CA LEU A 80 2.99 3.52 -8.03
C LEU A 80 3.93 3.63 -9.24
N ASP A 81 5.06 4.35 -9.07
CA ASP A 81 6.06 4.42 -10.12
C ASP A 81 6.56 3.04 -10.51
N GLU A 82 6.80 2.19 -9.52
CA GLU A 82 7.29 0.85 -9.79
C GLU A 82 6.27 0.00 -10.52
N LEU A 83 4.99 0.21 -10.24
CA LEU A 83 3.94 -0.51 -10.94
C LEU A 83 3.88 -0.14 -12.42
N HIS A 84 4.28 1.09 -12.75
CA HIS A 84 4.26 1.56 -14.14
C HIS A 84 5.49 1.14 -14.92
N ASP A 85 6.48 0.59 -14.26
CA ASP A 85 7.64 0.05 -14.93
C ASP A 85 7.26 -1.25 -15.62
#